data_9c0ed9cecdbf4780d92d9ba090174f25
#
_entry.id   9c0ed9cecdbf4780d92d9ba090174f25
#
_cell.length_a   1.000
_cell.length_b   1.000
_cell.length_c   1.000
_cell.angle_alpha   90.00
_cell.angle_beta   90.00
_cell.angle_gamma   90.00
#
_symmetry.space_group_name_H-M   'P 1'
#
loop_
_entity.id
_entity.type
_entity.pdbx_description
1 polymer ?
#
loop_
_entity_poly.entity_id
_entity_poly.type
_entity_poly.pdbx_seq_one_letter_code
_entity_poly.pdbx_strand_id
1 'polypeptide(L)'
;MEHLERPAEALWDERRLWFEEQEARYARAGARSPSEQACALMIDLQAVFCAGAWAAAVILACAVTEAQGGSKRESLPGVPDREYRWLRAMRNRLSHENRNDPELTIEDQWLRRDLWEERARRAVAIAFAALYPAGRSDAEDEL
;
A
#
# COMPACT_ATOMS: atom_id res chain seq x y z
N MET A 1 11.18 -18.45 18.34
CA MET A 1 10.30 -17.77 17.37
C MET A 1 8.90 -18.33 17.52
N GLU A 2 7.94 -17.47 17.67
CA GLU A 2 6.56 -17.91 17.85
C GLU A 2 5.96 -18.40 16.54
N HIS A 3 4.98 -19.30 16.66
CA HIS A 3 4.31 -19.84 15.48
C HIS A 3 3.38 -18.81 14.87
N LEU A 4 3.49 -18.65 13.55
CA LEU A 4 2.60 -17.79 12.78
C LEU A 4 1.23 -18.47 12.63
N GLU A 5 0.20 -17.78 13.08
CA GLU A 5 -1.18 -18.26 12.90
C GLU A 5 -1.81 -17.59 11.68
N ARG A 6 -2.63 -18.36 10.98
CA ARG A 6 -3.45 -17.81 9.90
C ARG A 6 -4.48 -16.84 10.48
N PRO A 7 -4.77 -15.72 9.81
CA PRO A 7 -5.90 -14.90 10.23
C PRO A 7 -7.20 -15.70 10.11
N ALA A 8 -8.16 -15.40 10.99
CA ALA A 8 -9.51 -15.94 10.87
C ALA A 8 -10.10 -15.62 9.50
N GLU A 9 -10.92 -16.52 8.96
CA GLU A 9 -11.55 -16.33 7.66
C GLU A 9 -12.32 -15.00 7.57
N ALA A 10 -13.02 -14.62 8.65
CA ALA A 10 -13.75 -13.37 8.72
C ALA A 10 -12.84 -12.13 8.58
N LEU A 11 -11.66 -12.15 9.18
CA LEU A 11 -10.68 -11.07 9.04
C LEU A 11 -10.10 -11.01 7.63
N TRP A 12 -9.78 -12.16 7.08
CA TRP A 12 -9.29 -12.24 5.69
C TRP A 12 -10.32 -11.64 4.73
N ASP A 13 -11.58 -12.04 4.87
CA ASP A 13 -12.68 -11.57 4.01
C ASP A 13 -12.92 -10.06 4.17
N GLU A 14 -12.87 -9.54 5.40
CA GLU A 14 -13.00 -8.11 5.67
C GLU A 14 -11.91 -7.32 4.95
N ARG A 15 -10.67 -7.77 5.04
CA ARG A 15 -9.53 -7.13 4.40
C ARG A 15 -9.61 -7.21 2.88
N ARG A 16 -10.02 -8.37 2.36
CA ARG A 16 -10.22 -8.55 0.92
C ARG A 16 -11.30 -7.61 0.39
N LEU A 17 -12.43 -7.52 1.09
CA LEU A 17 -13.52 -6.60 0.70
C LEU A 17 -13.06 -5.15 0.70
N TRP A 18 -12.34 -4.72 1.73
CA TRP A 18 -11.80 -3.37 1.78
C TRP A 18 -10.87 -3.10 0.58
N PHE A 19 -9.98 -4.03 0.27
CA PHE A 19 -9.04 -3.90 -0.83
C PHE A 19 -9.79 -3.79 -2.18
N GLU A 20 -10.76 -4.65 -2.41
CA GLU A 20 -11.61 -4.62 -3.62
C GLU A 20 -12.42 -3.33 -3.73
N GLU A 21 -12.92 -2.79 -2.61
CA GLU A 21 -13.60 -1.50 -2.57
C GLU A 21 -12.68 -0.35 -2.96
N GLN A 22 -11.43 -0.36 -2.50
CA GLN A 22 -10.44 0.63 -2.92
C GLN A 22 -10.18 0.55 -4.43
N GLU A 23 -9.99 -0.65 -4.95
CA GLU A 23 -9.81 -0.84 -6.38
C GLU A 23 -10.98 -0.29 -7.18
N ALA A 24 -12.20 -0.66 -6.81
CA ALA A 24 -13.41 -0.18 -7.48
C ALA A 24 -13.54 1.34 -7.44
N ARG A 25 -13.20 1.94 -6.30
CA ARG A 25 -13.25 3.38 -6.10
C ARG A 25 -12.29 4.12 -7.03
N TYR A 26 -11.04 3.67 -7.12
CA TYR A 26 -10.03 4.32 -7.95
C TYR A 26 -10.19 4.00 -9.43
N ALA A 27 -10.60 2.80 -9.78
CA ALA A 27 -10.77 2.35 -11.17
C ALA A 27 -11.97 2.99 -11.88
N ARG A 28 -12.90 3.58 -11.13
CA ARG A 28 -14.18 4.11 -11.65
C ARG A 28 -14.02 5.21 -12.69
N ALA A 29 -12.95 5.97 -12.66
CA ALA A 29 -12.75 7.15 -13.49
C ALA A 29 -12.06 6.88 -14.82
N GLY A 30 -11.95 5.65 -15.23
CA GLY A 30 -11.31 5.31 -16.47
C GLY A 30 -9.80 5.29 -16.34
N ALA A 31 -9.23 4.36 -17.03
CA ALA A 31 -7.86 4.03 -16.79
C ALA A 31 -6.92 4.59 -17.81
N ARG A 32 -5.89 5.14 -17.31
CA ARG A 32 -4.59 5.00 -17.89
C ARG A 32 -4.21 3.52 -17.85
N SER A 33 -3.59 2.99 -18.90
CA SER A 33 -3.12 1.61 -18.91
C SER A 33 -2.08 1.39 -17.79
N PRO A 34 -2.34 0.56 -16.77
CA PRO A 34 -1.36 0.32 -15.73
C PRO A 34 -0.18 -0.49 -16.26
N SER A 35 0.97 -0.30 -15.62
CA SER A 35 2.15 -1.10 -15.89
C SER A 35 1.87 -2.59 -15.60
N GLU A 36 2.34 -3.48 -16.46
CA GLU A 36 2.19 -4.92 -16.24
C GLU A 36 2.84 -5.37 -14.93
N GLN A 37 4.05 -4.90 -14.66
CA GLN A 37 4.75 -5.24 -13.42
C GLN A 37 4.01 -4.71 -12.18
N ALA A 38 3.49 -3.48 -12.25
CA ALA A 38 2.70 -2.93 -11.16
C ALA A 38 1.45 -3.78 -10.89
N CYS A 39 0.76 -4.22 -11.93
CA CYS A 39 -0.40 -5.11 -11.78
C CYS A 39 -0.04 -6.45 -11.18
N ALA A 40 1.07 -7.05 -11.59
CA ALA A 40 1.55 -8.30 -11.02
C ALA A 40 1.88 -8.15 -9.52
N LEU A 41 2.52 -7.06 -9.15
CA LEU A 41 2.84 -6.75 -7.74
C LEU A 41 1.58 -6.50 -6.90
N MET A 42 0.50 -5.99 -7.51
CA MET A 42 -0.78 -5.78 -6.82
C MET A 42 -1.39 -7.09 -6.34
N ILE A 43 -1.19 -8.18 -7.05
CA ILE A 43 -1.66 -9.51 -6.63
C ILE A 43 -0.98 -9.91 -5.30
N ASP A 44 0.33 -9.75 -5.22
CA ASP A 44 1.08 -10.03 -4.00
C ASP A 44 0.74 -9.05 -2.88
N LEU A 45 0.54 -7.77 -3.22
CA LEU A 45 0.12 -6.76 -2.24
C LEU A 45 -1.21 -7.14 -1.60
N GLN A 46 -2.20 -7.56 -2.39
CA GLN A 46 -3.48 -8.03 -1.88
C GLN A 46 -3.30 -9.22 -0.94
N ALA A 47 -2.48 -10.19 -1.33
CA ALA A 47 -2.24 -11.39 -0.53
C ALA A 47 -1.63 -11.05 0.84
N VAL A 48 -0.58 -10.24 0.88
CA VAL A 48 0.06 -9.87 2.16
C VAL A 48 -0.83 -8.96 3.01
N PHE A 49 -1.64 -8.12 2.39
CA PHE A 49 -2.62 -7.28 3.10
C PHE A 49 -3.68 -8.15 3.77
N CYS A 50 -4.25 -9.10 3.05
CA CYS A 50 -5.25 -10.02 3.61
C CYS A 50 -4.66 -10.89 4.73
N ALA A 51 -3.40 -11.26 4.61
CA ALA A 51 -2.69 -12.00 5.66
C ALA A 51 -2.37 -11.15 6.89
N GLY A 52 -2.50 -9.83 6.81
CA GLY A 52 -2.14 -8.93 7.90
C GLY A 52 -0.63 -8.67 8.02
N ALA A 53 0.12 -8.91 6.96
CA ALA A 53 1.55 -8.62 6.90
C ALA A 53 1.76 -7.14 6.56
N TRP A 54 1.52 -6.28 7.55
CA TRP A 54 1.40 -4.84 7.33
C TRP A 54 2.67 -4.18 6.80
N ALA A 55 3.82 -4.48 7.38
CA ALA A 55 5.09 -3.93 6.90
C ALA A 55 5.40 -4.37 5.48
N ALA A 56 5.14 -5.64 5.15
CA ALA A 56 5.29 -6.16 3.78
C ALA A 56 4.36 -5.42 2.82
N ALA A 57 3.13 -5.12 3.25
CA ALA A 57 2.18 -4.36 2.44
C ALA A 57 2.72 -2.95 2.11
N VAL A 58 3.32 -2.27 3.07
CA VAL A 58 3.95 -0.96 2.84
C VAL A 58 5.08 -1.06 1.81
N ILE A 59 5.95 -2.05 1.95
CA ILE A 59 7.07 -2.27 1.03
C ILE A 59 6.57 -2.55 -0.38
N LEU A 60 5.60 -3.46 -0.52
CA LEU A 60 5.03 -3.81 -1.83
C LEU A 60 4.25 -2.67 -2.46
N ALA A 61 3.52 -1.89 -1.67
CA ALA A 61 2.82 -0.71 -2.18
C ALA A 61 3.80 0.31 -2.77
N CYS A 62 4.96 0.48 -2.14
CA CYS A 62 6.01 1.32 -2.69
C CYS A 62 6.55 0.75 -4.01
N ALA A 63 6.76 -0.56 -4.08
CA ALA A 63 7.21 -1.22 -5.30
C ALA A 63 6.21 -1.07 -6.45
N VAL A 64 4.91 -1.19 -6.19
CA VAL A 64 3.84 -0.95 -7.18
C VAL A 64 3.92 0.48 -7.69
N THR A 65 4.00 1.43 -6.78
CA THR A 65 4.04 2.87 -7.10
C THR A 65 5.25 3.21 -7.96
N GLU A 66 6.41 2.71 -7.62
CA GLU A 66 7.64 2.93 -8.38
C GLU A 66 7.59 2.24 -9.75
N ALA A 67 7.05 1.02 -9.84
CA ALA A 67 6.89 0.32 -11.11
C ALA A 67 5.97 1.08 -12.05
N GLN A 68 4.87 1.62 -11.54
CA GLN A 68 3.93 2.41 -12.33
C GLN A 68 4.54 3.73 -12.82
N GLY A 69 5.31 4.39 -11.96
CA GLY A 69 5.93 5.67 -12.27
C GLY A 69 7.17 5.57 -13.14
N GLY A 70 7.78 4.39 -13.20
CA GLY A 70 9.09 4.24 -13.84
C GLY A 70 10.13 5.09 -13.13
N SER A 71 11.06 5.68 -13.88
CA SER A 71 12.11 6.54 -13.34
C SER A 71 11.67 8.00 -13.19
N LYS A 72 10.44 8.36 -13.59
CA LYS A 72 9.98 9.74 -13.65
C LYS A 72 8.81 9.98 -12.72
N ARG A 73 9.00 10.90 -11.77
CA ARG A 73 7.99 11.31 -10.81
C ARG A 73 6.73 11.86 -11.49
N GLU A 74 6.88 12.53 -12.63
CA GLU A 74 5.79 13.13 -13.42
C GLU A 74 4.80 12.08 -13.93
N SER A 75 5.18 10.81 -13.94
CA SER A 75 4.31 9.70 -14.34
C SER A 75 3.27 9.33 -13.28
N LEU A 76 3.26 10.01 -12.13
CA LEU A 76 2.36 9.72 -11.01
C LEU A 76 1.46 10.93 -10.68
N PRO A 77 0.64 11.41 -11.64
CA PRO A 77 -0.16 12.62 -11.43
C PRO A 77 -1.21 12.47 -10.32
N GLY A 78 -1.67 11.24 -10.04
CA GLY A 78 -2.66 10.98 -9.00
C GLY A 78 -2.09 10.90 -7.58
N VAL A 79 -0.77 10.96 -7.43
CA VAL A 79 -0.12 10.82 -6.12
C VAL A 79 0.46 12.16 -5.67
N PRO A 80 -0.05 12.76 -4.58
CA PRO A 80 0.55 13.97 -4.03
C PRO A 80 1.99 13.75 -3.59
N ASP A 81 2.83 14.76 -3.76
CA ASP A 81 4.25 14.68 -3.39
C ASP A 81 4.45 14.27 -1.93
N ARG A 82 3.64 14.78 -1.04
CA ARG A 82 3.69 14.46 0.38
C ARG A 82 3.49 12.96 0.63
N GLU A 83 2.50 12.37 -0.03
CA GLU A 83 2.18 10.95 0.10
C GLU A 83 3.29 10.08 -0.47
N TYR A 84 3.80 10.45 -1.64
CA TYR A 84 4.90 9.72 -2.26
C TYR A 84 6.17 9.75 -1.39
N ARG A 85 6.51 10.93 -0.86
CA ARG A 85 7.66 11.07 0.04
C ARG A 85 7.51 10.25 1.32
N TRP A 86 6.31 10.24 1.90
CA TRP A 86 6.03 9.42 3.08
C TRP A 86 6.25 7.94 2.79
N LEU A 87 5.71 7.45 1.67
CA LEU A 87 5.80 6.04 1.30
C LEU A 87 7.26 5.61 1.07
N ARG A 88 8.01 6.40 0.34
CA ARG A 88 9.43 6.12 0.09
C ARG A 88 10.26 6.15 1.37
N ALA A 89 10.04 7.15 2.21
CA ALA A 89 10.75 7.26 3.48
C ALA A 89 10.45 6.07 4.39
N MET A 90 9.19 5.65 4.45
CA MET A 90 8.79 4.48 5.24
C MET A 90 9.46 3.21 4.70
N ARG A 91 9.40 2.97 3.38
CA ARG A 91 10.07 1.84 2.75
C ARG A 91 11.55 1.83 3.05
N ASN A 92 12.21 2.99 2.97
CA ASN A 92 13.65 3.10 3.22
C ASN A 92 13.98 2.77 4.69
N ARG A 93 13.16 3.25 5.63
CA ARG A 93 13.37 2.92 7.06
C ARG A 93 13.14 1.44 7.35
N LEU A 94 12.22 0.80 6.64
CA LEU A 94 11.99 -0.65 6.78
C LEU A 94 13.09 -1.49 6.14
N SER A 95 13.73 -0.99 5.09
CA SER A 95 14.78 -1.70 4.35
C SER A 95 16.17 -1.49 4.93
N HIS A 96 16.39 -0.36 5.60
CA HIS A 96 17.70 0.04 6.13
C HIS A 96 17.57 0.39 7.61
N GLU A 97 17.85 -0.57 8.46
CA GLU A 97 17.70 -0.42 9.91
C GLU A 97 18.64 0.63 10.49
N ASN A 98 18.07 1.58 11.24
CA ASN A 98 18.82 2.35 12.20
C ASN A 98 18.78 1.57 13.52
N ARG A 99 19.89 0.97 13.92
CA ARG A 99 19.94 0.09 15.10
C ARG A 99 19.61 0.79 16.41
N ASN A 100 19.81 2.10 16.47
CA ASN A 100 19.49 2.89 17.67
C ASN A 100 18.01 3.24 17.76
N ASP A 101 17.32 3.22 16.61
CA ASP A 101 15.90 3.56 16.52
C ASP A 101 15.24 2.80 15.36
N PRO A 102 15.02 1.48 15.51
CA PRO A 102 14.42 0.70 14.45
C PRO A 102 12.97 1.11 14.22
N GLU A 103 12.58 1.24 12.96
CA GLU A 103 11.22 1.63 12.55
C GLU A 103 10.18 0.60 12.95
N LEU A 104 10.54 -0.68 12.90
CA LEU A 104 9.66 -1.78 13.25
C LEU A 104 10.36 -2.68 14.25
N THR A 105 9.71 -2.95 15.37
CA THR A 105 10.24 -3.83 16.43
C THR A 105 9.37 -5.08 16.56
N ILE A 106 9.91 -6.08 17.24
CA ILE A 106 9.13 -7.28 17.60
C ILE A 106 7.94 -6.87 18.48
N GLU A 107 8.12 -5.91 19.39
CA GLU A 107 7.04 -5.38 20.22
C GLU A 107 5.92 -4.77 19.36
N ASP A 108 6.25 -4.06 18.29
CA ASP A 108 5.26 -3.49 17.37
C ASP A 108 4.37 -4.57 16.76
N GLN A 109 4.92 -5.74 16.46
CA GLN A 109 4.15 -6.86 15.91
C GLN A 109 3.10 -7.40 16.87
N TRP A 110 3.21 -7.10 18.15
CA TRP A 110 2.26 -7.54 19.18
C TRP A 110 1.36 -6.42 19.67
N LEU A 111 1.91 -5.23 19.91
CA LEU A 111 1.24 -4.16 20.63
C LEU A 111 0.79 -3.01 19.71
N ARG A 112 1.30 -2.92 18.48
CA ARG A 112 1.01 -1.80 17.57
C ARG A 112 0.52 -2.27 16.22
N ARG A 113 -0.23 -3.37 16.21
CA ARG A 113 -0.78 -3.93 14.97
C ARG A 113 -1.73 -2.96 14.28
N ASP A 114 -2.55 -2.25 15.04
CA ASP A 114 -3.49 -1.26 14.52
C ASP A 114 -2.78 -0.07 13.85
N LEU A 115 -1.68 0.42 14.42
CA LEU A 115 -0.88 1.47 13.81
C LEU A 115 -0.29 1.02 12.47
N TRP A 116 0.25 -0.20 12.43
CA TRP A 116 0.82 -0.73 11.20
C TRP A 116 -0.23 -1.07 10.16
N GLU A 117 -1.41 -1.49 10.57
CA GLU A 117 -2.55 -1.65 9.66
C GLU A 117 -2.94 -0.31 9.02
N GLU A 118 -3.02 0.76 9.79
CA GLU A 118 -3.31 2.10 9.29
C GLU A 118 -2.29 2.54 8.25
N ARG A 119 -1.00 2.32 8.52
CA ARG A 119 0.10 2.61 7.59
C ARG A 119 -0.03 1.79 6.31
N ALA A 120 -0.36 0.51 6.42
CA ALA A 120 -0.58 -0.37 5.28
C ALA A 120 -1.77 0.11 4.42
N ARG A 121 -2.88 0.49 5.04
CA ARG A 121 -4.05 1.02 4.32
C ARG A 121 -3.71 2.31 3.57
N ARG A 122 -2.96 3.21 4.20
CA ARG A 122 -2.48 4.42 3.55
C ARG A 122 -1.58 4.10 2.35
N ALA A 123 -0.67 3.15 2.50
CA ALA A 123 0.24 2.74 1.43
C ALA A 123 -0.52 2.11 0.25
N VAL A 124 -1.51 1.26 0.51
CA VAL A 124 -2.37 0.65 -0.52
C VAL A 124 -3.14 1.73 -1.28
N ALA A 125 -3.69 2.72 -0.59
CA ALA A 125 -4.40 3.83 -1.25
C ALA A 125 -3.47 4.61 -2.18
N ILE A 126 -2.22 4.83 -1.79
CA ILE A 126 -1.23 5.49 -2.66
C ILE A 126 -0.95 4.64 -3.91
N ALA A 127 -0.81 3.32 -3.77
CA ALA A 127 -0.60 2.42 -4.90
C ALA A 127 -1.76 2.48 -5.89
N PHE A 128 -2.99 2.46 -5.41
CA PHE A 128 -4.17 2.61 -6.29
C PHE A 128 -4.21 3.99 -6.96
N ALA A 129 -3.87 5.05 -6.25
CA ALA A 129 -3.81 6.39 -6.84
C ALA A 129 -2.74 6.49 -7.95
N ALA A 130 -1.64 5.74 -7.81
CA ALA A 130 -0.61 5.67 -8.84
C ALA A 130 -1.12 4.95 -10.11
N LEU A 131 -1.89 3.87 -9.93
CA LEU A 131 -2.45 3.11 -11.05
C LEU A 131 -3.60 3.82 -11.75
N TYR A 132 -4.43 4.56 -11.00
CA TYR A 132 -5.66 5.17 -11.49
C TYR A 132 -5.71 6.66 -11.10
N PRO A 133 -4.88 7.50 -11.69
CA PRO A 133 -4.76 8.90 -11.27
C PRO A 133 -6.04 9.71 -11.42
N ALA A 134 -6.88 9.40 -12.42
CA ALA A 134 -8.13 10.12 -12.68
C ALA A 134 -9.19 9.85 -11.61
N GLY A 135 -9.20 8.66 -10.99
CA GLY A 135 -10.18 8.29 -9.96
C GLY A 135 -10.11 9.17 -8.73
N ARG A 136 -8.93 9.68 -8.39
CA ARG A 136 -8.74 10.54 -7.23
C ARG A 136 -9.16 12.00 -7.51
N SER A 137 -8.85 12.47 -8.71
CA SER A 137 -9.20 13.83 -9.14
C SER A 137 -10.72 14.03 -9.07
N ASP A 138 -11.49 13.05 -9.52
CA ASP A 138 -12.95 13.11 -9.49
C ASP A 138 -13.51 13.13 -8.07
N ALA A 139 -12.87 12.43 -7.15
CA ALA A 139 -13.28 12.40 -5.74
C ALA A 139 -13.01 13.73 -5.01
N GLU A 140 -11.99 14.47 -5.41
CA GLU A 140 -11.67 15.78 -4.86
C GLU A 140 -12.60 16.86 -5.41
N ASP A 141 -13.04 16.73 -6.64
CA ASP A 141 -13.95 17.68 -7.30
C ASP A 141 -15.41 17.54 -6.83
N GLU A 142 -15.79 16.40 -6.25
CA GLU A 142 -17.11 16.19 -5.67
C GLU A 142 -17.26 16.75 -4.24
N LEU A 143 -16.18 17.22 -3.66
CA LEU A 143 -16.17 17.85 -2.34
C LEU A 143 -16.18 19.38 -2.46
#